data_c8d7f957fe0d95a9e32f186accc27d24
#
_entry.id   c8d7f957fe0d95a9e32f186accc27d24
#
_cell.length_a   1.000
_cell.length_b   1.000
_cell.length_c   1.000
_cell.angle_alpha   90.00
_cell.angle_beta   90.00
_cell.angle_gamma   90.00
#
_symmetry.space_group_name_H-M   'P 1'
#
loop_
_entity.id
_entity.type
_entity.pdbx_description
1 polymer ?
#
loop_
_entity_poly.entity_id
_entity_poly.type
_entity_poly.pdbx_seq_one_letter_code
_entity_poly.pdbx_strand_id
1 'polypeptide(L)'
;MFYVCSFFEKIFKELKNRMKYKISEEITGFFVILLKKILSIFSLKTRYRIFEGFGIVAYYLIKKRRMLAIDNIKNAFPEKNEKDVESIAKESYKTMGKMIMTSIFLEEVTRDGNTVVENEDLMKQACKNNEKAVLIVSLHLGGFEAGSKMRDIRKFYAVFRNQKNKKINDLMTKWREEGGLNSLPLHDSDNLRKAINEKSIIALASDHYGKDVDVTFFGRETTGVAGPVLLSMKHKIPVVLAYAIFDGDVIRVKNKKIIEIEKQAKLKETMQYNMQKIYHEFEEIIREYPEQYMWQHKRWRNKKK
;
A
#
# COMPACT_ATOMS: atom_id res chain seq x y z
N MET A 1 47.62 25.38 -11.16
CA MET A 1 46.64 24.92 -10.15
C MET A 1 45.17 25.08 -10.61
N PHE A 2 44.78 26.22 -11.20
CA PHE A 2 43.40 26.48 -11.69
C PHE A 2 42.94 25.55 -12.82
N TYR A 3 43.80 25.12 -13.76
CA TYR A 3 43.43 24.23 -14.86
C TYR A 3 43.13 22.81 -14.43
N VAL A 4 43.77 22.32 -13.38
CA VAL A 4 43.54 20.98 -12.84
C VAL A 4 42.17 20.91 -12.10
N CYS A 5 41.82 21.95 -11.36
CA CYS A 5 40.51 22.05 -10.71
C CYS A 5 39.35 22.07 -11.73
N SER A 6 39.47 22.87 -12.79
CA SER A 6 38.48 22.96 -13.88
C SER A 6 38.30 21.63 -14.64
N PHE A 7 39.40 20.88 -14.85
CA PHE A 7 39.38 19.58 -15.49
C PHE A 7 38.66 18.53 -14.63
N PHE A 8 38.93 18.50 -13.31
CA PHE A 8 38.23 17.60 -12.37
C PHE A 8 36.76 17.98 -12.22
N GLU A 9 36.41 19.25 -12.18
CA GLU A 9 35.00 19.71 -12.15
C GLU A 9 34.25 19.26 -13.42
N LYS A 10 34.88 19.32 -14.58
CA LYS A 10 34.29 18.90 -15.85
C LYS A 10 34.08 17.38 -15.90
N ILE A 11 35.07 16.60 -15.46
CA ILE A 11 34.96 15.13 -15.33
C ILE A 11 33.87 14.76 -14.30
N PHE A 12 33.83 15.42 -13.15
CA PHE A 12 32.81 15.20 -12.13
C PHE A 12 31.40 15.53 -12.63
N LYS A 13 31.28 16.59 -13.42
CA LYS A 13 30.01 17.00 -14.04
C LYS A 13 29.55 16.01 -15.12
N GLU A 14 30.47 15.49 -15.95
CA GLU A 14 30.18 14.46 -16.93
C GLU A 14 29.85 13.10 -16.28
N LEU A 15 30.59 12.68 -15.25
CA LEU A 15 30.27 11.49 -14.46
C LEU A 15 28.90 11.61 -13.78
N LYS A 16 28.60 12.77 -13.21
CA LYS A 16 27.31 13.06 -12.59
C LYS A 16 26.14 13.04 -13.58
N ASN A 17 26.37 13.48 -14.83
CA ASN A 17 25.37 13.42 -15.91
C ASN A 17 25.18 12.02 -16.48
N ARG A 18 26.17 11.13 -16.35
CA ARG A 18 26.10 9.72 -16.77
C ARG A 18 25.53 8.79 -15.70
N MET A 19 25.56 9.19 -14.42
CA MET A 19 25.02 8.36 -13.36
C MET A 19 23.48 8.45 -13.33
N LYS A 20 22.82 7.31 -13.43
CA LYS A 20 21.35 7.19 -13.30
C LYS A 20 20.85 7.70 -11.95
N TYR A 21 21.66 7.58 -10.88
CA TYR A 21 21.31 7.93 -9.51
C TYR A 21 22.37 8.86 -8.89
N LYS A 22 21.96 9.59 -7.84
CA LYS A 22 22.90 10.34 -6.98
C LYS A 22 23.80 9.36 -6.21
N ILE A 23 25.04 9.76 -5.88
CA ILE A 23 25.95 8.93 -5.07
C ILE A 23 25.33 8.48 -3.77
N SER A 24 24.62 9.38 -3.07
CA SER A 24 23.90 9.04 -1.83
C SER A 24 22.79 8.01 -2.03
N GLU A 25 22.15 8.00 -3.20
CA GLU A 25 21.13 7.02 -3.57
C GLU A 25 21.76 5.65 -3.85
N GLU A 26 22.92 5.63 -4.53
CA GLU A 26 23.69 4.40 -4.78
C GLU A 26 24.17 3.78 -3.47
N ILE A 27 24.74 4.58 -2.56
CA ILE A 27 25.19 4.11 -1.24
C ILE A 27 23.99 3.51 -0.46
N THR A 28 22.86 4.23 -0.42
CA THR A 28 21.65 3.74 0.24
C THR A 28 21.17 2.43 -0.40
N GLY A 29 21.12 2.37 -1.74
CA GLY A 29 20.73 1.18 -2.48
C GLY A 29 21.63 -0.01 -2.20
N PHE A 30 22.96 0.20 -2.15
CA PHE A 30 23.93 -0.84 -1.81
C PHE A 30 23.65 -1.44 -0.42
N PHE A 31 23.47 -0.60 0.61
CA PHE A 31 23.16 -1.09 1.95
C PHE A 31 21.84 -1.86 2.01
N VAL A 32 20.81 -1.40 1.30
CA VAL A 32 19.51 -2.09 1.28
C VAL A 32 19.60 -3.45 0.56
N ILE A 33 20.37 -3.54 -0.55
CA ILE A 33 20.62 -4.81 -1.23
C ILE A 33 21.43 -5.76 -0.34
N LEU A 34 22.48 -5.26 0.33
CA LEU A 34 23.30 -6.05 1.25
C LEU A 34 22.44 -6.58 2.41
N LEU A 35 21.61 -5.72 3.01
CA LEU A 35 20.68 -6.11 4.07
C LEU A 35 19.71 -7.20 3.58
N LYS A 36 19.08 -7.04 2.40
CA LYS A 36 18.22 -8.07 1.80
C LYS A 36 18.98 -9.39 1.66
N LYS A 37 20.23 -9.36 1.15
CA LYS A 37 21.06 -10.57 0.98
C LYS A 37 21.37 -11.26 2.31
N ILE A 38 21.73 -10.50 3.34
CA ILE A 38 21.97 -11.05 4.70
C ILE A 38 20.68 -11.66 5.26
N LEU A 39 19.57 -10.94 5.15
CA LEU A 39 18.29 -11.40 5.65
C LEU A 39 17.78 -12.65 4.92
N SER A 40 18.15 -12.84 3.65
CA SER A 40 17.76 -14.04 2.87
C SER A 40 18.30 -15.37 3.45
N ILE A 41 19.31 -15.32 4.34
CA ILE A 41 19.85 -16.51 5.03
C ILE A 41 18.85 -17.07 6.07
N PHE A 42 17.98 -16.19 6.61
CA PHE A 42 17.03 -16.56 7.64
C PHE A 42 15.70 -17.04 7.04
N SER A 43 14.97 -17.87 7.80
CA SER A 43 13.62 -18.27 7.43
C SER A 43 12.66 -17.06 7.36
N LEU A 44 11.59 -17.19 6.60
CA LEU A 44 10.56 -16.14 6.46
C LEU A 44 10.01 -15.69 7.84
N LYS A 45 9.75 -16.66 8.71
CA LYS A 45 9.31 -16.43 10.09
C LYS A 45 10.31 -15.60 10.91
N THR A 46 11.60 -15.90 10.79
CA THR A 46 12.66 -15.15 11.48
C THR A 46 12.75 -13.73 10.95
N ARG A 47 12.61 -13.53 9.63
CA ARG A 47 12.60 -12.18 9.03
C ARG A 47 11.41 -11.35 9.53
N TYR A 48 10.20 -11.94 9.65
CA TYR A 48 9.05 -11.25 10.25
C TYR A 48 9.38 -10.74 11.64
N ARG A 49 9.96 -11.58 12.52
CA ARG A 49 10.35 -11.19 13.88
C ARG A 49 11.41 -10.09 13.91
N ILE A 50 12.41 -10.15 13.03
CA ILE A 50 13.43 -9.09 12.89
C ILE A 50 12.76 -7.75 12.50
N PHE A 51 11.85 -7.77 11.54
CA PHE A 51 11.16 -6.56 11.10
C PHE A 51 10.12 -6.04 12.11
N GLU A 52 9.48 -6.91 12.86
CA GLU A 52 8.70 -6.53 14.06
C GLU A 52 9.59 -5.77 15.06
N GLY A 53 10.81 -6.26 15.30
CA GLY A 53 11.80 -5.57 16.13
C GLY A 53 12.15 -4.18 15.58
N PHE A 54 12.37 -4.04 14.28
CA PHE A 54 12.57 -2.72 13.64
C PHE A 54 11.36 -1.81 13.81
N GLY A 55 10.14 -2.35 13.71
CA GLY A 55 8.91 -1.63 14.01
C GLY A 55 8.89 -1.10 15.44
N ILE A 56 9.25 -1.91 16.44
CA ILE A 56 9.34 -1.52 17.85
C ILE A 56 10.40 -0.43 18.07
N VAL A 57 11.58 -0.57 17.46
CA VAL A 57 12.61 0.47 17.51
C VAL A 57 12.08 1.78 16.93
N ALA A 58 11.39 1.74 15.79
CA ALA A 58 10.77 2.91 15.18
C ALA A 58 9.68 3.54 16.08
N TYR A 59 8.89 2.72 16.80
CA TYR A 59 7.91 3.19 17.79
C TYR A 59 8.56 4.07 18.86
N TYR A 60 9.71 3.65 19.40
CA TYR A 60 10.40 4.43 20.44
C TYR A 60 11.15 5.64 19.88
N LEU A 61 11.81 5.52 18.74
CA LEU A 61 12.67 6.57 18.19
C LEU A 61 11.87 7.68 17.46
N ILE A 62 10.75 7.36 16.80
CA ILE A 62 10.02 8.35 15.97
C ILE A 62 8.80 8.91 16.73
N LYS A 63 9.08 9.65 17.83
CA LYS A 63 8.07 10.23 18.74
C LYS A 63 6.90 10.91 18.00
N LYS A 64 7.17 11.73 16.97
CA LYS A 64 6.14 12.46 16.22
C LYS A 64 5.12 11.52 15.55
N ARG A 65 5.58 10.40 14.98
CA ARG A 65 4.71 9.42 14.32
C ARG A 65 3.99 8.56 15.34
N ARG A 66 4.63 8.21 16.45
CA ARG A 66 4.00 7.51 17.56
C ARG A 66 2.84 8.30 18.14
N MET A 67 3.04 9.56 18.47
CA MET A 67 1.97 10.42 18.99
C MET A 67 0.82 10.56 18.01
N LEU A 68 1.11 10.67 16.71
CA LEU A 68 0.09 10.70 15.68
C LEU A 68 -0.72 9.38 15.62
N ALA A 69 -0.06 8.22 15.73
CA ALA A 69 -0.75 6.93 15.74
C ALA A 69 -1.65 6.79 16.97
N ILE A 70 -1.16 7.15 18.16
CA ILE A 70 -1.92 7.16 19.41
C ILE A 70 -3.14 8.08 19.30
N ASP A 71 -2.97 9.30 18.78
CA ASP A 71 -4.06 10.25 18.56
C ASP A 71 -5.10 9.74 17.57
N ASN A 72 -4.66 9.15 16.46
CA ASN A 72 -5.55 8.54 15.49
C ASN A 72 -6.38 7.40 16.10
N ILE A 73 -5.76 6.53 16.91
CA ILE A 73 -6.43 5.40 17.57
C ILE A 73 -7.43 5.89 18.64
N LYS A 74 -7.02 6.84 19.49
CA LYS A 74 -7.94 7.46 20.49
C LYS A 74 -9.18 8.04 19.82
N ASN A 75 -9.02 8.68 18.68
CA ASN A 75 -10.15 9.26 17.96
C ASN A 75 -11.02 8.23 17.24
N ALA A 76 -10.44 7.10 16.80
CA ALA A 76 -11.18 6.02 16.15
C ALA A 76 -11.91 5.11 17.16
N PHE A 77 -11.37 4.99 18.38
CA PHE A 77 -11.87 4.14 19.45
C PHE A 77 -11.93 4.90 20.77
N PRO A 78 -12.87 5.87 20.89
CA PRO A 78 -12.97 6.71 22.09
C PRO A 78 -13.36 5.92 23.35
N GLU A 79 -13.90 4.72 23.18
CA GLU A 79 -14.25 3.79 24.26
C GLU A 79 -13.06 3.06 24.87
N LYS A 80 -11.90 3.05 24.20
CA LYS A 80 -10.71 2.32 24.67
C LYS A 80 -9.90 3.14 25.67
N ASN A 81 -9.41 2.48 26.71
CA ASN A 81 -8.52 3.09 27.68
C ASN A 81 -7.10 3.35 27.09
N GLU A 82 -6.29 4.13 27.80
CA GLU A 82 -4.96 4.50 27.32
C GLU A 82 -4.03 3.30 27.10
N LYS A 83 -4.13 2.29 27.93
CA LYS A 83 -3.34 1.06 27.85
C LYS A 83 -3.62 0.27 26.56
N ASP A 84 -4.91 0.15 26.21
CA ASP A 84 -5.33 -0.52 24.98
C ASP A 84 -4.91 0.27 23.76
N VAL A 85 -5.06 1.60 23.78
CA VAL A 85 -4.61 2.48 22.70
C VAL A 85 -3.10 2.36 22.47
N GLU A 86 -2.31 2.37 23.54
CA GLU A 86 -0.85 2.20 23.46
C GLU A 86 -0.46 0.81 22.91
N SER A 87 -1.15 -0.22 23.34
CA SER A 87 -0.97 -1.60 22.86
C SER A 87 -1.23 -1.70 21.36
N ILE A 88 -2.38 -1.19 20.88
CA ILE A 88 -2.72 -1.15 19.46
C ILE A 88 -1.67 -0.36 18.67
N ALA A 89 -1.25 0.81 19.18
CA ALA A 89 -0.23 1.62 18.54
C ALA A 89 1.08 0.85 18.38
N LYS A 90 1.54 0.17 19.42
CA LYS A 90 2.77 -0.61 19.42
C LYS A 90 2.70 -1.80 18.46
N GLU A 91 1.60 -2.55 18.48
CA GLU A 91 1.39 -3.67 17.56
C GLU A 91 1.29 -3.21 16.10
N SER A 92 0.66 -2.03 15.84
CA SER A 92 0.63 -1.47 14.48
C SER A 92 2.01 -1.10 13.94
N TYR A 93 2.97 -0.78 14.79
CA TYR A 93 4.37 -0.59 14.38
C TYR A 93 5.07 -1.91 14.05
N LYS A 94 4.78 -3.00 14.77
CA LYS A 94 5.25 -4.34 14.41
C LYS A 94 4.69 -4.73 13.05
N THR A 95 3.38 -4.55 12.85
CA THR A 95 2.72 -4.79 11.55
C THR A 95 3.34 -3.97 10.43
N MET A 96 3.64 -2.68 10.66
CA MET A 96 4.35 -1.85 9.67
C MET A 96 5.73 -2.44 9.32
N GLY A 97 6.47 -2.97 10.29
CA GLY A 97 7.69 -3.72 10.03
C GLY A 97 7.45 -4.93 9.12
N LYS A 98 6.46 -5.77 9.44
CA LYS A 98 6.07 -6.91 8.60
C LYS A 98 5.64 -6.50 7.19
N MET A 99 4.93 -5.39 7.03
CA MET A 99 4.58 -4.83 5.70
C MET A 99 5.82 -4.52 4.87
N ILE A 100 6.83 -3.87 5.46
CA ILE A 100 8.09 -3.55 4.79
C ILE A 100 8.80 -4.84 4.36
N MET A 101 8.87 -5.83 5.24
CA MET A 101 9.44 -7.14 4.95
C MET A 101 8.70 -7.82 3.79
N THR A 102 7.36 -7.79 3.80
CA THR A 102 6.51 -8.32 2.72
C THR A 102 6.87 -7.68 1.37
N SER A 103 7.02 -6.36 1.31
CA SER A 103 7.40 -5.67 0.07
C SER A 103 8.79 -6.05 -0.45
N ILE A 104 9.76 -6.30 0.45
CA ILE A 104 11.15 -6.65 0.09
C ILE A 104 11.26 -8.10 -0.39
N PHE A 105 10.48 -9.00 0.17
CA PHE A 105 10.50 -10.44 -0.09
C PHE A 105 9.19 -10.95 -0.70
N LEU A 106 8.51 -10.11 -1.48
CA LEU A 106 7.17 -10.38 -1.99
C LEU A 106 7.07 -11.69 -2.78
N GLU A 107 8.10 -12.01 -3.59
CA GLU A 107 8.17 -13.27 -4.33
C GLU A 107 8.05 -14.49 -3.42
N GLU A 108 8.80 -14.52 -2.32
CA GLU A 108 8.76 -15.64 -1.37
C GLU A 108 7.47 -15.61 -0.53
N VAL A 109 7.04 -14.43 -0.12
CA VAL A 109 5.80 -14.24 0.66
C VAL A 109 4.58 -14.75 -0.10
N THR A 110 4.53 -14.56 -1.42
CA THR A 110 3.38 -14.97 -2.25
C THR A 110 3.45 -16.40 -2.75
N ARG A 111 4.42 -17.22 -2.30
CA ARG A 111 4.44 -18.66 -2.58
C ARG A 111 3.33 -19.39 -1.83
N ASP A 112 3.00 -20.57 -2.32
CA ASP A 112 2.01 -21.44 -1.67
C ASP A 112 2.43 -21.79 -0.24
N GLY A 113 1.45 -21.79 0.65
CA GLY A 113 1.66 -21.97 2.08
C GLY A 113 1.99 -20.70 2.87
N ASN A 114 2.59 -19.67 2.25
CA ASN A 114 2.90 -18.39 2.91
C ASN A 114 1.78 -17.35 2.75
N THR A 115 1.03 -17.43 1.65
CA THR A 115 -0.14 -16.56 1.38
C THR A 115 -1.30 -17.41 0.88
N VAL A 116 -2.46 -17.23 1.50
CA VAL A 116 -3.72 -17.90 1.14
C VAL A 116 -4.71 -16.85 0.66
N VAL A 117 -5.42 -17.13 -0.44
CA VAL A 117 -6.53 -16.30 -0.94
C VAL A 117 -7.84 -16.90 -0.51
N GLU A 118 -8.61 -16.17 0.29
CA GLU A 118 -9.96 -16.57 0.72
C GLU A 118 -11.01 -15.98 -0.23
N ASN A 119 -12.11 -16.71 -0.43
CA ASN A 119 -13.19 -16.37 -1.36
C ASN A 119 -12.66 -16.09 -2.78
N GLU A 120 -11.73 -16.93 -3.25
CA GLU A 120 -11.14 -16.79 -4.57
C GLU A 120 -12.18 -16.85 -5.69
N ASP A 121 -13.25 -17.62 -5.49
CA ASP A 121 -14.34 -17.77 -6.46
C ASP A 121 -15.07 -16.45 -6.73
N LEU A 122 -15.20 -15.58 -5.72
CA LEU A 122 -15.76 -14.25 -5.91
C LEU A 122 -14.91 -13.42 -6.91
N MET A 123 -13.58 -13.47 -6.78
CA MET A 123 -12.69 -12.79 -7.71
C MET A 123 -12.72 -13.44 -9.10
N LYS A 124 -12.71 -14.77 -9.18
CA LYS A 124 -12.84 -15.52 -10.44
C LYS A 124 -14.14 -15.17 -11.15
N GLN A 125 -15.25 -15.09 -10.42
CA GLN A 125 -16.55 -14.69 -10.97
C GLN A 125 -16.52 -13.24 -11.50
N ALA A 126 -15.98 -12.28 -10.73
CA ALA A 126 -15.82 -10.90 -11.17
C ALA A 126 -14.98 -10.81 -12.45
N CYS A 127 -13.92 -11.62 -12.54
CA CYS A 127 -13.08 -11.71 -13.72
C CYS A 127 -13.79 -12.35 -14.91
N LYS A 128 -14.54 -13.45 -14.71
CA LYS A 128 -15.26 -14.16 -15.77
C LYS A 128 -16.36 -13.29 -16.39
N ASN A 129 -17.06 -12.52 -15.58
CA ASN A 129 -18.17 -11.68 -16.00
C ASN A 129 -17.73 -10.35 -16.62
N ASN A 130 -16.42 -10.13 -16.78
CA ASN A 130 -15.92 -8.88 -17.34
C ASN A 130 -14.80 -9.09 -18.35
N GLU A 131 -15.00 -8.55 -19.55
CA GLU A 131 -14.05 -8.60 -20.67
C GLU A 131 -12.88 -7.61 -20.52
N LYS A 132 -12.93 -6.75 -19.50
CA LYS A 132 -11.89 -5.77 -19.15
C LYS A 132 -11.21 -6.14 -17.82
N ALA A 133 -10.65 -5.17 -17.15
CA ALA A 133 -10.04 -5.32 -15.84
C ALA A 133 -11.10 -5.49 -14.73
N VAL A 134 -10.63 -5.92 -13.56
CA VAL A 134 -11.34 -5.86 -12.28
C VAL A 134 -10.58 -4.94 -11.34
N LEU A 135 -11.26 -4.01 -10.69
CA LEU A 135 -10.65 -3.16 -9.67
C LEU A 135 -10.74 -3.84 -8.31
N ILE A 136 -9.67 -3.71 -7.54
CA ILE A 136 -9.69 -3.95 -6.10
C ILE A 136 -9.65 -2.60 -5.40
N VAL A 137 -10.63 -2.33 -4.54
CA VAL A 137 -10.52 -1.30 -3.53
C VAL A 137 -10.04 -1.94 -2.23
N SER A 138 -8.96 -1.38 -1.67
CA SER A 138 -8.27 -1.93 -0.50
C SER A 138 -7.81 -0.81 0.43
N LEU A 139 -7.17 -1.20 1.54
CA LEU A 139 -6.63 -0.29 2.55
C LEU A 139 -5.23 -0.75 2.98
N HIS A 140 -4.45 0.16 3.63
CA HIS A 140 -3.12 -0.15 4.14
C HIS A 140 -3.23 -0.93 5.47
N LEU A 141 -3.54 -2.21 5.36
CA LEU A 141 -3.75 -3.12 6.49
C LEU A 141 -3.02 -4.43 6.23
N GLY A 142 -2.39 -4.97 7.26
CA GLY A 142 -1.70 -6.27 7.20
C GLY A 142 -0.72 -6.38 6.05
N GLY A 143 -0.66 -7.53 5.43
CA GLY A 143 0.22 -7.81 4.29
C GLY A 143 -0.36 -7.41 2.93
N PHE A 144 -0.96 -6.23 2.78
CA PHE A 144 -1.77 -5.83 1.62
C PHE A 144 -1.09 -6.03 0.25
N GLU A 145 0.24 -5.92 0.13
CA GLU A 145 0.95 -6.19 -1.13
C GLU A 145 0.92 -7.67 -1.53
N ALA A 146 0.71 -8.59 -0.56
CA ALA A 146 0.52 -10.00 -0.86
C ALA A 146 -0.78 -10.31 -1.62
N GLY A 147 -1.67 -9.32 -1.78
CA GLY A 147 -2.79 -9.38 -2.73
C GLY A 147 -2.34 -9.73 -4.15
N SER A 148 -1.06 -9.49 -4.50
CA SER A 148 -0.46 -9.92 -5.76
C SER A 148 -0.46 -11.46 -5.97
N LYS A 149 -0.75 -12.27 -4.94
CA LYS A 149 -1.02 -13.70 -5.09
C LYS A 149 -2.17 -13.97 -6.07
N MET A 150 -3.12 -13.05 -6.21
CA MET A 150 -4.20 -13.13 -7.20
C MET A 150 -3.72 -13.02 -8.66
N ARG A 151 -2.39 -12.82 -8.89
CA ARG A 151 -1.78 -12.98 -10.23
C ARG A 151 -2.02 -14.36 -10.85
N ASP A 152 -2.27 -15.34 -10.02
CA ASP A 152 -2.61 -16.71 -10.46
C ASP A 152 -3.97 -16.77 -11.17
N ILE A 153 -4.85 -15.75 -10.99
CA ILE A 153 -6.12 -15.58 -11.69
C ILE A 153 -5.94 -14.72 -12.94
N ARG A 154 -5.40 -13.50 -12.77
CA ARG A 154 -5.11 -12.54 -13.84
C ARG A 154 -3.90 -11.68 -13.45
N LYS A 155 -3.18 -11.15 -14.44
CA LYS A 155 -2.07 -10.22 -14.22
C LYS A 155 -2.46 -9.14 -13.21
N PHE A 156 -1.62 -8.93 -12.21
CA PHE A 156 -1.93 -8.08 -11.07
C PHE A 156 -1.13 -6.77 -11.12
N TYR A 157 -1.84 -5.67 -10.99
CA TYR A 157 -1.28 -4.32 -10.90
C TYR A 157 -1.71 -3.65 -9.60
N ALA A 158 -0.87 -2.75 -9.08
CA ALA A 158 -1.28 -1.86 -8.02
C ALA A 158 -0.75 -0.45 -8.25
N VAL A 159 -1.54 0.55 -7.83
CA VAL A 159 -1.18 1.96 -7.98
C VAL A 159 -0.28 2.38 -6.82
N PHE A 160 0.90 2.92 -7.15
CA PHE A 160 1.88 3.40 -6.18
C PHE A 160 2.32 4.83 -6.46
N ARG A 161 2.71 5.52 -5.38
CA ARG A 161 3.45 6.77 -5.48
C ARG A 161 4.94 6.46 -5.50
N ASN A 162 5.66 7.03 -6.47
CA ASN A 162 7.11 6.89 -6.57
C ASN A 162 7.81 7.40 -5.31
N GLN A 163 8.85 6.69 -4.88
CA GLN A 163 9.70 7.08 -3.78
C GLN A 163 10.63 8.23 -4.20
N LYS A 164 10.98 9.12 -3.24
CA LYS A 164 11.89 10.24 -3.49
C LYS A 164 13.29 9.78 -3.89
N ASN A 165 13.80 8.74 -3.24
CA ASN A 165 15.06 8.11 -3.59
C ASN A 165 14.81 7.19 -4.79
N LYS A 166 15.37 7.56 -5.96
CA LYS A 166 15.15 6.85 -7.22
C LYS A 166 15.68 5.41 -7.20
N LYS A 167 16.83 5.18 -6.55
CA LYS A 167 17.42 3.85 -6.44
C LYS A 167 16.53 2.91 -5.62
N ILE A 168 16.02 3.40 -4.48
CA ILE A 168 15.09 2.64 -3.66
C ILE A 168 13.78 2.39 -4.42
N ASN A 169 13.29 3.40 -5.15
CA ASN A 169 12.10 3.23 -5.99
C ASN A 169 12.26 2.07 -6.99
N ASP A 170 13.37 2.06 -7.73
CA ASP A 170 13.63 1.03 -8.74
C ASP A 170 13.82 -0.36 -8.11
N LEU A 171 14.48 -0.45 -6.95
CA LEU A 171 14.62 -1.69 -6.20
C LEU A 171 13.26 -2.23 -5.74
N MET A 172 12.42 -1.36 -5.16
CA MET A 172 11.08 -1.76 -4.70
C MET A 172 10.20 -2.20 -5.88
N THR A 173 10.23 -1.47 -7.00
CA THR A 173 9.51 -1.85 -8.22
C THR A 173 9.96 -3.23 -8.70
N LYS A 174 11.28 -3.46 -8.80
CA LYS A 174 11.83 -4.76 -9.19
C LYS A 174 11.35 -5.90 -8.27
N TRP A 175 11.44 -5.73 -6.96
CA TRP A 175 11.03 -6.78 -6.01
C TRP A 175 9.52 -7.06 -6.02
N ARG A 176 8.71 -6.04 -6.29
CA ARG A 176 7.27 -6.19 -6.50
C ARG A 176 6.98 -6.99 -7.77
N GLU A 177 7.67 -6.65 -8.87
CA GLU A 177 7.53 -7.36 -10.15
C GLU A 177 7.97 -8.83 -10.04
N GLU A 178 9.07 -9.13 -9.34
CA GLU A 178 9.49 -10.49 -9.00
C GLU A 178 8.38 -11.24 -8.23
N GLY A 179 7.66 -10.57 -7.35
CA GLY A 179 6.49 -11.08 -6.62
C GLY A 179 5.18 -11.02 -7.41
N GLY A 180 5.22 -10.72 -8.72
CA GLY A 180 4.05 -10.67 -9.60
C GLY A 180 3.15 -9.45 -9.41
N LEU A 181 3.62 -8.42 -8.69
CA LEU A 181 2.94 -7.16 -8.52
C LEU A 181 3.52 -6.12 -9.49
N ASN A 182 2.79 -5.82 -10.58
CA ASN A 182 3.20 -4.79 -11.52
C ASN A 182 2.86 -3.40 -10.96
N SER A 183 3.85 -2.53 -10.84
CA SER A 183 3.67 -1.19 -10.30
C SER A 183 3.09 -0.24 -11.34
N LEU A 184 1.96 0.41 -11.00
CA LEU A 184 1.40 1.52 -11.76
C LEU A 184 1.72 2.84 -11.04
N PRO A 185 2.57 3.70 -11.61
CA PRO A 185 2.79 5.02 -11.04
C PRO A 185 1.50 5.84 -10.98
N LEU A 186 1.30 6.57 -9.88
CA LEU A 186 0.15 7.47 -9.75
C LEU A 186 0.18 8.51 -10.88
N HIS A 187 -0.94 8.71 -11.58
CA HIS A 187 -1.12 9.58 -12.74
C HIS A 187 -0.55 9.06 -14.08
N ASP A 188 -0.10 7.81 -14.15
CA ASP A 188 0.30 7.16 -15.40
C ASP A 188 -0.94 6.59 -16.13
N SER A 189 -1.60 7.46 -16.89
CA SER A 189 -2.85 7.12 -17.60
C SER A 189 -2.66 6.08 -18.70
N ASP A 190 -1.49 6.05 -19.34
CA ASP A 190 -1.24 5.16 -20.47
C ASP A 190 -1.01 3.72 -19.97
N ASN A 191 -0.19 3.53 -18.94
CA ASN A 191 -0.02 2.22 -18.32
C ASN A 191 -1.30 1.74 -17.64
N LEU A 192 -2.09 2.63 -17.04
CA LEU A 192 -3.40 2.28 -16.51
C LEU A 192 -4.35 1.80 -17.61
N ARG A 193 -4.42 2.48 -18.75
CA ARG A 193 -5.22 2.06 -19.91
C ARG A 193 -4.78 0.71 -20.45
N LYS A 194 -3.46 0.49 -20.53
CA LYS A 194 -2.87 -0.79 -20.92
C LYS A 194 -3.30 -1.90 -19.96
N ALA A 195 -3.19 -1.69 -18.64
CA ALA A 195 -3.60 -2.67 -17.63
C ALA A 195 -5.10 -3.01 -17.73
N ILE A 196 -5.96 -2.02 -18.02
CA ILE A 196 -7.40 -2.24 -18.22
C ILE A 196 -7.64 -3.12 -19.46
N ASN A 197 -6.96 -2.84 -20.57
CA ASN A 197 -7.13 -3.58 -21.82
C ASN A 197 -6.54 -5.00 -21.75
N GLU A 198 -5.54 -5.23 -20.91
CA GLU A 198 -4.95 -6.55 -20.62
C GLU A 198 -5.86 -7.42 -19.73
N LYS A 199 -7.07 -6.98 -19.41
CA LYS A 199 -8.02 -7.70 -18.55
C LYS A 199 -7.46 -8.02 -17.16
N SER A 200 -6.62 -7.14 -16.61
CA SER A 200 -5.89 -7.37 -15.36
C SER A 200 -6.74 -7.13 -14.11
N ILE A 201 -6.19 -7.51 -12.95
CA ILE A 201 -6.65 -7.06 -11.64
C ILE A 201 -5.85 -5.81 -11.26
N ILE A 202 -6.52 -4.71 -10.88
CA ILE A 202 -5.89 -3.43 -10.54
C ILE A 202 -6.27 -3.04 -9.12
N ALA A 203 -5.32 -3.03 -8.21
CA ALA A 203 -5.53 -2.69 -6.80
C ALA A 203 -5.26 -1.21 -6.49
N LEU A 204 -6.16 -0.60 -5.72
CA LEU A 204 -6.06 0.77 -5.22
C LEU A 204 -6.30 0.77 -3.70
N ALA A 205 -5.24 1.06 -2.92
CA ALA A 205 -5.39 1.35 -1.50
C ALA A 205 -5.96 2.76 -1.33
N SER A 206 -7.20 2.88 -0.87
CA SER A 206 -7.99 4.11 -0.96
C SER A 206 -8.34 4.72 0.40
N ASP A 207 -7.74 4.23 1.48
CA ASP A 207 -7.94 4.69 2.86
C ASP A 207 -7.16 5.96 3.22
N HIS A 208 -6.16 6.35 2.42
CA HIS A 208 -5.35 7.52 2.70
C HIS A 208 -6.04 8.84 2.35
N TYR A 209 -5.51 9.94 2.93
CA TYR A 209 -5.99 11.28 2.60
C TYR A 209 -5.88 11.58 1.10
N GLY A 210 -6.97 12.03 0.53
CA GLY A 210 -7.09 12.55 -0.85
C GLY A 210 -7.82 13.90 -0.86
N LYS A 211 -8.14 14.41 -2.03
CA LYS A 211 -8.86 15.69 -2.20
C LYS A 211 -10.09 15.57 -3.12
N ASP A 212 -10.47 14.35 -3.46
CA ASP A 212 -11.49 14.13 -4.50
C ASP A 212 -12.90 14.20 -3.93
N VAL A 213 -13.12 13.67 -2.73
CA VAL A 213 -14.43 13.59 -2.08
C VAL A 213 -14.32 13.84 -0.58
N ASP A 214 -15.38 14.46 -0.01
CA ASP A 214 -15.55 14.54 1.44
C ASP A 214 -16.14 13.22 1.94
N VAL A 215 -15.63 12.72 3.06
CA VAL A 215 -16.09 11.50 3.72
C VAL A 215 -16.01 11.63 5.24
N THR A 216 -16.86 10.90 5.93
CA THR A 216 -16.72 10.65 7.36
C THR A 216 -15.97 9.34 7.57
N PHE A 217 -14.97 9.34 8.46
CA PHE A 217 -14.19 8.17 8.80
C PHE A 217 -13.97 8.12 10.30
N PHE A 218 -14.47 7.08 10.97
CA PHE A 218 -14.54 6.97 12.42
C PHE A 218 -15.20 8.22 13.06
N GLY A 219 -16.37 8.61 12.54
CA GLY A 219 -17.14 9.75 13.03
C GLY A 219 -16.50 11.13 12.78
N ARG A 220 -15.36 11.22 12.09
CA ARG A 220 -14.63 12.48 11.82
C ARG A 220 -14.66 12.83 10.34
N GLU A 221 -14.98 14.07 10.04
CA GLU A 221 -14.88 14.59 8.66
C GLU A 221 -13.44 14.58 8.15
N THR A 222 -13.28 14.16 6.93
CA THR A 222 -12.01 14.15 6.20
C THR A 222 -12.26 14.11 4.70
N THR A 223 -11.20 13.98 3.91
CA THR A 223 -11.31 13.81 2.47
C THR A 223 -10.61 12.53 2.03
N GLY A 224 -11.06 11.95 0.94
CA GLY A 224 -10.54 10.71 0.38
C GLY A 224 -10.27 10.79 -1.12
N VAL A 225 -9.71 9.71 -1.66
CA VAL A 225 -9.53 9.50 -3.09
C VAL A 225 -10.75 8.79 -3.67
N ALA A 226 -11.18 9.16 -4.87
CA ALA A 226 -12.36 8.57 -5.53
C ALA A 226 -12.00 7.67 -6.72
N GLY A 227 -10.73 7.35 -6.88
CA GLY A 227 -10.21 6.56 -8.00
C GLY A 227 -10.99 5.28 -8.30
N PRO A 228 -11.31 4.42 -7.32
CA PRO A 228 -12.07 3.18 -7.57
C PRO A 228 -13.43 3.42 -8.20
N VAL A 229 -14.20 4.38 -7.67
CA VAL A 229 -15.54 4.71 -8.18
C VAL A 229 -15.45 5.35 -9.57
N LEU A 230 -14.54 6.31 -9.75
CA LEU A 230 -14.34 7.00 -11.01
C LEU A 230 -13.95 6.04 -12.15
N LEU A 231 -12.98 5.15 -11.89
CA LEU A 231 -12.51 4.18 -12.87
C LEU A 231 -13.58 3.14 -13.20
N SER A 232 -14.31 2.66 -12.19
CA SER A 232 -15.45 1.75 -12.39
C SER A 232 -16.50 2.35 -13.32
N MET A 233 -16.92 3.59 -13.06
CA MET A 233 -17.91 4.27 -13.89
C MET A 233 -17.40 4.53 -15.32
N LYS A 234 -16.17 5.04 -15.45
CA LYS A 234 -15.58 5.41 -16.75
C LYS A 234 -15.37 4.21 -17.65
N HIS A 235 -14.91 3.10 -17.10
CA HIS A 235 -14.54 1.91 -17.86
C HIS A 235 -15.56 0.78 -17.81
N LYS A 236 -16.62 0.92 -16.99
CA LYS A 236 -17.65 -0.09 -16.72
C LYS A 236 -17.02 -1.41 -16.24
N ILE A 237 -16.16 -1.34 -15.23
CA ILE A 237 -15.46 -2.48 -14.64
C ILE A 237 -15.87 -2.67 -13.18
N PRO A 238 -15.99 -3.91 -12.69
CA PRO A 238 -16.43 -4.18 -11.33
C PRO A 238 -15.37 -3.75 -10.31
N VAL A 239 -15.83 -3.48 -9.08
CA VAL A 239 -14.99 -3.18 -7.93
C VAL A 239 -15.17 -4.27 -6.89
N VAL A 240 -14.10 -4.93 -6.50
CA VAL A 240 -14.07 -5.91 -5.41
C VAL A 240 -13.41 -5.26 -4.20
N LEU A 241 -14.05 -5.33 -3.04
CA LEU A 241 -13.42 -5.00 -1.76
C LEU A 241 -12.58 -6.19 -1.31
N ALA A 242 -11.27 -6.00 -1.24
CA ALA A 242 -10.35 -7.01 -0.75
C ALA A 242 -9.31 -6.39 0.21
N TYR A 243 -8.87 -7.19 1.17
CA TYR A 243 -7.85 -6.79 2.13
C TYR A 243 -6.99 -7.99 2.53
N ALA A 244 -5.87 -7.73 3.21
CA ALA A 244 -5.00 -8.80 3.67
C ALA A 244 -4.63 -8.61 5.13
N ILE A 245 -4.55 -9.71 5.87
CA ILE A 245 -4.15 -9.74 7.28
C ILE A 245 -3.00 -10.70 7.48
N PHE A 246 -2.20 -10.45 8.50
CA PHE A 246 -1.29 -11.46 9.05
C PHE A 246 -2.06 -12.35 10.02
N ASP A 247 -2.08 -13.64 9.75
CA ASP A 247 -2.59 -14.68 10.66
C ASP A 247 -1.39 -15.55 11.07
N GLY A 248 -0.75 -15.20 12.17
CA GLY A 248 0.54 -15.75 12.54
C GLY A 248 1.63 -15.44 11.51
N ASP A 249 2.19 -16.49 10.91
CA ASP A 249 3.24 -16.41 9.91
C ASP A 249 2.68 -16.45 8.45
N VAL A 250 1.36 -16.62 8.29
CA VAL A 250 0.65 -16.70 7.00
C VAL A 250 -0.07 -15.38 6.73
N ILE A 251 -0.11 -14.96 5.47
CA ILE A 251 -0.94 -13.84 5.05
C ILE A 251 -2.24 -14.40 4.45
N ARG A 252 -3.38 -13.89 4.94
CA ARG A 252 -4.70 -14.18 4.37
C ARG A 252 -5.18 -12.99 3.56
N VAL A 253 -5.32 -13.18 2.27
CA VAL A 253 -5.92 -12.22 1.34
C VAL A 253 -7.40 -12.54 1.23
N LYS A 254 -8.26 -11.64 1.69
CA LYS A 254 -9.70 -11.86 1.77
C LYS A 254 -10.45 -11.03 0.72
N ASN A 255 -11.14 -11.68 -0.19
CA ASN A 255 -12.09 -11.03 -1.09
C ASN A 255 -13.44 -10.93 -0.37
N LYS A 256 -13.80 -9.72 0.14
CA LYS A 256 -14.98 -9.55 1.01
C LYS A 256 -16.27 -9.54 0.21
N LYS A 257 -16.37 -8.65 -0.79
CA LYS A 257 -17.57 -8.51 -1.63
C LYS A 257 -17.32 -7.70 -2.90
N ILE A 258 -18.24 -7.78 -3.84
CA ILE A 258 -18.33 -6.85 -4.98
C ILE A 258 -19.05 -5.58 -4.50
N ILE A 259 -18.49 -4.42 -4.81
CA ILE A 259 -19.08 -3.11 -4.51
C ILE A 259 -19.95 -2.69 -5.69
N GLU A 260 -21.24 -2.60 -5.47
CA GLU A 260 -22.17 -2.02 -6.44
C GLU A 260 -22.10 -0.50 -6.40
N ILE A 261 -21.80 0.10 -7.56
CA ILE A 261 -21.73 1.55 -7.71
C ILE A 261 -23.12 2.12 -7.99
N GLU A 262 -23.69 2.79 -7.00
CA GLU A 262 -25.00 3.44 -7.09
C GLU A 262 -24.84 4.85 -7.68
N LYS A 263 -25.46 5.08 -8.83
CA LYS A 263 -25.42 6.39 -9.50
C LYS A 263 -26.32 7.40 -8.78
N GLN A 264 -25.80 8.60 -8.57
CA GLN A 264 -26.52 9.76 -8.08
C GLN A 264 -26.74 10.76 -9.23
N ALA A 265 -27.44 11.86 -8.96
CA ALA A 265 -27.76 12.88 -9.97
C ALA A 265 -26.51 13.48 -10.63
N LYS A 266 -25.43 13.67 -9.86
CA LYS A 266 -24.17 14.23 -10.36
C LYS A 266 -22.99 13.26 -10.11
N LEU A 267 -21.97 13.36 -10.96
CA LEU A 267 -20.76 12.54 -10.82
C LEU A 267 -20.09 12.71 -9.46
N LYS A 268 -19.98 13.93 -8.95
CA LYS A 268 -19.37 14.20 -7.64
C LYS A 268 -20.16 13.56 -6.50
N GLU A 269 -21.48 13.64 -6.56
CA GLU A 269 -22.37 13.02 -5.59
C GLU A 269 -22.26 11.49 -5.65
N THR A 270 -22.20 10.92 -6.85
CA THR A 270 -21.96 9.48 -7.05
C THR A 270 -20.64 9.03 -6.41
N MET A 271 -19.56 9.75 -6.66
CA MET A 271 -18.24 9.45 -6.07
C MET A 271 -18.30 9.55 -4.54
N GLN A 272 -18.85 10.62 -4.01
CA GLN A 272 -18.92 10.84 -2.56
C GLN A 272 -19.76 9.78 -1.86
N TYR A 273 -20.94 9.47 -2.38
CA TYR A 273 -21.86 8.47 -1.82
C TYR A 273 -21.20 7.08 -1.77
N ASN A 274 -20.66 6.62 -2.88
CA ASN A 274 -20.07 5.28 -2.95
C ASN A 274 -18.76 5.18 -2.18
N MET A 275 -17.93 6.23 -2.17
CA MET A 275 -16.75 6.25 -1.32
C MET A 275 -17.11 6.23 0.16
N GLN A 276 -18.18 6.91 0.59
CA GLN A 276 -18.65 6.84 1.98
C GLN A 276 -19.04 5.40 2.37
N LYS A 277 -19.73 4.66 1.47
CA LYS A 277 -20.02 3.22 1.69
C LYS A 277 -18.73 2.40 1.85
N ILE A 278 -17.74 2.64 0.99
CA ILE A 278 -16.45 1.96 1.06
C ILE A 278 -15.71 2.30 2.38
N TYR A 279 -15.79 3.54 2.85
CA TYR A 279 -15.18 3.94 4.12
C TYR A 279 -15.85 3.25 5.33
N HIS A 280 -17.15 3.03 5.33
CA HIS A 280 -17.83 2.23 6.36
C HIS A 280 -17.31 0.78 6.39
N GLU A 281 -17.11 0.17 5.21
CA GLU A 281 -16.50 -1.16 5.13
C GLU A 281 -15.05 -1.18 5.66
N PHE A 282 -14.28 -0.13 5.39
CA PHE A 282 -12.94 0.00 5.96
C PHE A 282 -12.96 0.12 7.48
N GLU A 283 -13.93 0.86 8.04
CA GLU A 283 -14.09 0.95 9.49
C GLU A 283 -14.38 -0.41 10.11
N GLU A 284 -15.28 -1.20 9.52
CA GLU A 284 -15.58 -2.56 10.00
C GLU A 284 -14.32 -3.44 10.02
N ILE A 285 -13.57 -3.45 8.91
CA ILE A 285 -12.31 -4.22 8.80
C ILE A 285 -11.28 -3.76 9.83
N ILE A 286 -11.13 -2.44 10.02
CA ILE A 286 -10.16 -1.89 10.98
C ILE A 286 -10.60 -2.18 12.42
N ARG A 287 -11.91 -2.22 12.72
CA ARG A 287 -12.41 -2.60 14.04
C ARG A 287 -12.11 -4.06 14.36
N GLU A 288 -12.13 -4.93 13.36
CA GLU A 288 -11.78 -6.36 13.52
C GLU A 288 -10.26 -6.57 13.70
N TYR A 289 -9.42 -5.74 13.04
CA TYR A 289 -7.95 -5.86 13.06
C TYR A 289 -7.25 -4.51 13.35
N PRO A 290 -7.54 -3.86 14.48
CA PRO A 290 -7.06 -2.50 14.74
C PRO A 290 -5.53 -2.41 14.83
N GLU A 291 -4.86 -3.47 15.30
CA GLU A 291 -3.39 -3.57 15.40
C GLU A 291 -2.71 -3.75 14.05
N GLN A 292 -3.47 -4.07 12.99
CA GLN A 292 -2.91 -4.30 11.67
C GLN A 292 -3.05 -3.11 10.72
N TYR A 293 -3.76 -2.05 11.13
CA TYR A 293 -3.92 -0.84 10.32
C TYR A 293 -2.75 0.14 10.47
N MET A 294 -2.41 0.85 9.37
CA MET A 294 -1.32 1.84 9.34
C MET A 294 -1.72 3.16 10.01
N TRP A 295 -1.78 3.20 11.35
CA TRP A 295 -2.14 4.39 12.13
C TRP A 295 -1.13 5.53 12.04
N GLN A 296 0.10 5.29 11.60
CA GLN A 296 1.18 6.27 11.48
C GLN A 296 0.97 7.27 10.35
N HIS A 297 -0.06 7.10 9.52
CA HIS A 297 -0.39 8.02 8.43
C HIS A 297 -1.21 9.21 8.95
N LYS A 298 -0.92 10.43 8.42
CA LYS A 298 -1.68 11.65 8.73
C LYS A 298 -3.02 11.62 7.97
N ARG A 299 -3.98 10.81 8.45
CA ARG A 299 -5.26 10.55 7.78
C ARG A 299 -6.22 11.72 7.89
N TRP A 300 -6.35 12.30 9.08
CA TRP A 300 -7.16 13.48 9.30
C TRP A 300 -6.28 14.72 9.23
N ARG A 301 -6.54 15.55 8.24
CA ARG A 301 -5.86 16.83 8.06
C ARG A 301 -6.92 17.91 8.20
N ASN A 302 -6.61 18.96 8.98
CA ASN A 302 -7.47 20.13 9.02
C ASN A 302 -7.63 20.65 7.59
N LYS A 303 -8.87 20.81 7.13
CA LYS A 303 -9.13 21.60 5.91
C LYS A 303 -8.49 22.95 6.17
N LYS A 304 -7.47 23.35 5.41
CA LYS A 304 -7.07 24.76 5.40
C LYS A 304 -8.30 25.52 4.92
N LYS A 305 -8.84 26.37 5.81
CA LYS A 305 -9.86 27.35 5.45
C LYS A 305 -9.37 28.23 4.33
#